data_a60f417a1c80425c2a90698cb807096e
#
_entry.id   a60f417a1c80425c2a90698cb807096e
#
_cell.length_a   1.000
_cell.length_b   1.000
_cell.length_c   1.000
_cell.angle_alpha   90.00
_cell.angle_beta   90.00
_cell.angle_gamma   90.00
#
_symmetry.space_group_name_H-M   'P 1'
#
loop_
_entity.id
_entity.type
_entity.pdbx_description
1 polymer ?
#
loop_
_entity_poly.entity_id
_entity_poly.type
_entity_poly.pdbx_seq_one_letter_code
_entity_poly.pdbx_strand_id
1 'polypeptide(L)'
;MAEETPAGPPRLVWERSDGGRVEFPLTADVMTVGRDETADIRVDEPLVSRLHARIERRGAEHVVIDLGSTNYTRVNGEAVGERALAAGDQVRFGRARCVYLVGVVDPVAGGV
;
A
#
# COMPACT_ATOMS: atom_id res chain seq x y z
N MET A 1 -9.08 7.44 26.52
CA MET A 1 -8.95 7.35 26.22
C MET A 1 -8.63 7.08 25.45
N ALA A 2 -8.47 7.05 25.16
CA ALA A 2 -8.12 6.90 24.45
C ALA A 2 -7.92 6.63 23.75
N GLU A 3 -7.72 6.57 23.76
CA GLU A 3 -7.40 6.39 23.22
C GLU A 3 -7.36 5.94 22.54
N GLU A 4 -7.48 5.78 22.46
CA GLU A 4 -7.44 5.37 21.86
C GLU A 4 -7.19 5.19 20.97
N THR A 5 -6.76 5.27 20.70
CA THR A 5 -6.29 5.26 19.69
C THR A 5 -6.24 4.36 18.96
N PRO A 6 -6.47 4.09 18.56
CA PRO A 6 -6.34 3.13 17.84
C PRO A 6 -5.88 3.08 16.77
N ALA A 7 -5.23 2.87 16.82
CA ALA A 7 -4.53 2.76 15.77
C ALA A 7 -4.55 1.44 15.22
N GLY A 8 -4.98 1.19 14.16
CA GLY A 8 -4.74 -0.05 13.46
C GLY A 8 -3.29 -0.10 13.02
N PRO A 9 -2.77 -1.26 12.66
CA PRO A 9 -1.44 -1.34 12.09
C PRO A 9 -1.39 -0.61 10.76
N PRO A 10 -0.22 -0.17 10.33
CA PRO A 10 -0.06 0.35 8.98
C PRO A 10 -0.51 -0.71 7.97
N ARG A 11 -1.17 -0.25 6.93
CA ARG A 11 -1.70 -1.16 5.94
C ARG A 11 -1.81 -0.51 4.58
N LEU A 12 -1.83 -1.34 3.56
CA LEU A 12 -2.09 -0.91 2.20
C LEU A 12 -3.47 -1.42 1.83
N VAL A 13 -4.31 -0.56 1.29
CA VAL A 13 -5.66 -0.92 0.88
C VAL A 13 -5.73 -0.83 -0.63
N TRP A 14 -6.01 -1.95 -1.27
CA TRP A 14 -6.17 -2.01 -2.71
C TRP A 14 -7.64 -1.80 -3.05
N GLU A 15 -7.91 -0.78 -3.85
CA GLU A 15 -9.26 -0.49 -4.34
C GLU A 15 -9.40 -1.10 -5.72
N ARG A 16 -10.17 -2.17 -5.80
CA ARG A 16 -10.31 -2.92 -7.04
C ARG A 16 -11.23 -2.17 -7.99
N SER A 17 -11.03 -2.43 -9.28
CA SER A 17 -11.86 -1.80 -10.30
C SER A 17 -13.33 -2.23 -10.24
N ASP A 18 -13.62 -3.37 -9.61
CA ASP A 18 -14.98 -3.85 -9.44
C ASP A 18 -15.67 -3.25 -8.21
N GLY A 19 -15.02 -2.31 -7.53
CA GLY A 19 -15.57 -1.69 -6.33
C GLY A 19 -15.18 -2.38 -5.04
N GLY A 20 -14.51 -3.53 -5.11
CA GLY A 20 -14.06 -4.24 -3.92
C GLY A 20 -12.82 -3.60 -3.31
N ARG A 21 -12.56 -3.91 -2.05
CA ARG A 21 -11.39 -3.43 -1.34
C ARG A 21 -10.73 -4.61 -0.65
N VAL A 22 -9.40 -4.62 -0.70
CA VAL A 22 -8.61 -5.64 -0.03
C VAL A 22 -7.58 -4.94 0.83
N GLU A 23 -7.53 -5.28 2.11
CA GLU A 23 -6.56 -4.68 3.03
C GLU A 23 -5.42 -5.64 3.27
N PHE A 24 -4.22 -5.10 3.19
CA PHE A 24 -3.00 -5.85 3.45
C PHE A 24 -2.28 -5.21 4.63
N PRO A 25 -2.40 -5.78 5.84
CA PRO A 25 -1.63 -5.25 6.97
C PRO A 25 -0.13 -5.42 6.70
N LEU A 26 0.62 -4.38 7.00
CA LEU A 26 2.06 -4.38 6.77
C LEU A 26 2.75 -4.87 8.03
N THR A 27 2.76 -6.18 8.22
CA THR A 27 3.19 -6.81 9.46
C THR A 27 4.64 -7.30 9.44
N ALA A 28 5.23 -7.43 8.27
CA ALA A 28 6.61 -7.87 8.15
C ALA A 28 7.51 -6.69 7.81
N ASP A 29 8.80 -6.83 8.08
CA ASP A 29 9.74 -5.75 7.80
C ASP A 29 9.91 -5.49 6.31
N VAL A 30 9.73 -6.53 5.50
CA VAL A 30 9.79 -6.42 4.04
C VAL A 30 8.65 -7.24 3.48
N MET A 31 7.84 -6.61 2.61
CA MET A 31 6.73 -7.30 1.95
C MET A 31 6.79 -7.00 0.47
N THR A 32 6.68 -8.04 -0.34
CA THR A 32 6.70 -7.89 -1.79
C THR A 32 5.31 -7.60 -2.31
N VAL A 33 5.24 -6.84 -3.41
CA VAL A 33 4.00 -6.47 -4.08
C VAL A 33 4.10 -6.96 -5.52
N GLY A 34 3.11 -7.66 -5.98
CA GLY A 34 3.11 -8.12 -7.35
C GLY A 34 1.92 -8.98 -7.71
N ARG A 35 1.89 -9.38 -8.97
CA ARG A 35 0.81 -10.21 -9.49
C ARG A 35 1.07 -11.69 -9.22
N ASP A 36 2.31 -12.04 -8.94
CA ASP A 36 2.67 -13.44 -8.69
C ASP A 36 2.02 -13.92 -7.40
N GLU A 37 1.61 -15.18 -7.38
CA GLU A 37 0.91 -15.71 -6.21
C GLU A 37 1.81 -15.85 -4.99
N THR A 38 3.12 -15.77 -5.17
CA THR A 38 4.06 -15.77 -4.04
C THR A 38 4.26 -14.38 -3.43
N ALA A 39 3.72 -13.34 -4.04
CA ALA A 39 3.84 -11.99 -3.48
C ALA A 39 3.08 -11.89 -2.16
N ASP A 40 3.68 -11.21 -1.18
CA ASP A 40 3.03 -10.99 0.10
C ASP A 40 1.77 -10.15 -0.04
N ILE A 41 1.86 -9.17 -0.92
CA ILE A 41 0.72 -8.32 -1.28
C ILE A 41 0.42 -8.63 -2.74
N ARG A 42 -0.50 -9.55 -2.94
CA ARG A 42 -0.82 -9.97 -4.29
C ARG A 42 -1.88 -9.06 -4.89
N VAL A 43 -1.48 -8.34 -5.92
CA VAL A 43 -2.38 -7.46 -6.65
C VAL A 43 -2.56 -8.05 -8.04
N ASP A 44 -3.66 -8.75 -8.22
CA ASP A 44 -3.91 -9.54 -9.43
C ASP A 44 -4.57 -8.67 -10.48
N GLU A 45 -3.76 -7.81 -11.11
CA GLU A 45 -4.21 -6.98 -12.21
C GLU A 45 -3.22 -7.08 -13.37
N PRO A 46 -3.69 -7.01 -14.61
CA PRO A 46 -2.83 -7.30 -15.78
C PRO A 46 -1.60 -6.43 -15.91
N LEU A 47 -1.67 -5.16 -15.48
CA LEU A 47 -0.56 -4.23 -15.63
C LEU A 47 0.38 -4.20 -14.43
N VAL A 48 0.13 -5.05 -13.44
CA VAL A 48 1.03 -5.21 -12.31
C VAL A 48 2.06 -6.27 -12.69
N SER A 49 3.33 -5.95 -12.51
CA SER A 49 4.41 -6.90 -12.77
C SER A 49 4.34 -8.04 -11.78
N ARG A 50 4.86 -9.20 -12.16
CA ARG A 50 4.84 -10.36 -11.28
C ARG A 50 5.53 -10.05 -9.95
N LEU A 51 6.68 -9.38 -10.02
CA LEU A 51 7.34 -8.80 -8.84
C LEU A 51 7.47 -7.31 -9.16
N HIS A 52 6.61 -6.50 -8.59
CA HIS A 52 6.46 -5.10 -8.98
C HIS A 52 7.23 -4.16 -8.06
N ALA A 53 7.10 -4.38 -6.77
CA ALA A 53 7.68 -3.49 -5.78
C ALA A 53 7.85 -4.25 -4.48
N ARG A 54 8.50 -3.60 -3.52
CA ARG A 54 8.48 -4.09 -2.15
C ARG A 54 8.24 -2.91 -1.23
N ILE A 55 7.74 -3.21 -0.05
CA ILE A 55 7.54 -2.20 0.99
C ILE A 55 8.41 -2.62 2.16
N GLU A 56 9.30 -1.72 2.56
CA GLU A 56 10.22 -1.95 3.68
C GLU A 56 9.85 -1.05 4.85
N ARG A 57 9.86 -1.63 6.03
CA ARG A 57 9.70 -0.82 7.23
C ARG A 57 11.08 -0.30 7.65
N ARG A 58 11.20 1.00 7.78
CA ARG A 58 12.42 1.66 8.22
C ARG A 58 12.09 2.52 9.42
N GLY A 59 12.32 1.97 10.62
CA GLY A 59 11.91 2.64 11.84
C GLY A 59 10.40 2.75 11.90
N ALA A 60 9.88 3.97 12.00
CA ALA A 60 8.45 4.22 12.05
C ALA A 60 7.84 4.40 10.66
N GLU A 61 8.65 4.37 9.61
CA GLU A 61 8.18 4.62 8.25
C GLU A 61 8.11 3.35 7.44
N HIS A 62 7.29 3.39 6.41
CA HIS A 62 7.29 2.38 5.35
C HIS A 62 7.74 3.04 4.07
N VAL A 63 8.61 2.36 3.34
CA VAL A 63 9.18 2.88 2.09
C VAL A 63 8.80 1.93 0.98
N VAL A 64 8.20 2.46 -0.09
CA VAL A 64 7.90 1.65 -1.28
C VAL A 64 9.09 1.76 -2.22
N ILE A 65 9.50 0.62 -2.79
CA ILE A 65 10.65 0.54 -3.69
C ILE A 65 10.20 -0.19 -4.94
N ASP A 66 10.30 0.47 -6.08
CA ASP A 66 9.98 -0.15 -7.37
C ASP A 66 11.07 -1.13 -7.73
N LEU A 67 10.71 -2.32 -8.18
CA LEU A 67 11.67 -3.37 -8.52
C LEU A 67 11.84 -3.53 -10.03
N GLY A 68 11.88 -2.41 -10.73
CA GLY A 68 12.03 -2.44 -12.18
C GLY A 68 10.75 -2.81 -12.90
N SER A 69 9.62 -2.38 -12.38
CA SER A 69 8.33 -2.72 -12.96
C SER A 69 8.17 -2.15 -14.35
N THR A 70 7.36 -2.83 -15.17
CA THR A 70 7.10 -2.39 -16.53
C THR A 70 6.23 -1.14 -16.57
N ASN A 71 5.27 -1.04 -15.67
CA ASN A 71 4.29 0.04 -15.70
C ASN A 71 4.40 1.01 -14.52
N TYR A 72 5.54 1.01 -13.86
CA TYR A 72 5.92 1.97 -12.80
C TYR A 72 5.12 1.83 -11.52
N THR A 73 5.73 2.33 -10.47
CA THR A 73 5.08 2.56 -9.18
C THR A 73 4.94 4.08 -9.06
N ARG A 74 3.74 4.53 -8.70
CA ARG A 74 3.49 5.96 -8.54
C ARG A 74 2.97 6.25 -7.15
N VAL A 75 3.46 7.35 -6.59
CA VAL A 75 2.95 7.83 -5.30
C VAL A 75 2.36 9.22 -5.54
N ASN A 76 1.08 9.35 -5.28
CA ASN A 76 0.34 10.59 -5.53
C ASN A 76 0.52 11.10 -6.95
N GLY A 77 0.54 10.16 -7.91
CA GLY A 77 0.66 10.48 -9.32
C GLY A 77 2.07 10.56 -9.86
N GLU A 78 3.07 10.50 -9.01
CA GLU A 78 4.48 10.66 -9.39
C GLU A 78 5.16 9.30 -9.47
N ALA A 79 5.81 9.02 -10.60
CA ALA A 79 6.59 7.78 -10.73
C ALA A 79 7.80 7.85 -9.81
N VAL A 80 8.01 6.82 -9.03
CA VAL A 80 9.09 6.81 -8.05
C VAL A 80 9.89 5.52 -8.14
N GLY A 81 11.17 5.60 -7.83
CA GLY A 81 11.98 4.41 -7.62
C GLY A 81 11.92 3.98 -6.17
N GLU A 82 11.86 4.95 -5.29
CA GLU A 82 11.80 4.72 -3.85
C GLU A 82 11.17 5.94 -3.20
N ARG A 83 10.22 5.69 -2.29
CA ARG A 83 9.55 6.81 -1.63
C ARG A 83 9.05 6.37 -0.25
N ALA A 84 9.36 7.16 0.77
CA ALA A 84 8.76 7.00 2.09
C ALA A 84 7.29 7.40 2.03
N LEU A 85 6.43 6.58 2.61
CA LEU A 85 4.98 6.78 2.54
C LEU A 85 4.48 7.53 3.76
N ALA A 86 3.51 8.41 3.52
CA ALA A 86 2.78 9.09 4.59
C ALA A 86 1.34 8.61 4.56
N ALA A 87 0.69 8.63 5.72
CA ALA A 87 -0.70 8.18 5.81
C ALA A 87 -1.57 8.95 4.82
N GLY A 88 -2.36 8.22 4.06
CA GLY A 88 -3.22 8.78 3.03
C GLY A 88 -2.60 8.83 1.64
N ASP A 89 -1.31 8.50 1.51
CA ASP A 89 -0.68 8.50 0.18
C ASP A 89 -1.37 7.49 -0.73
N GLN A 90 -1.59 7.91 -1.96
CA GLN A 90 -2.10 7.01 -3.00
C GLN A 90 -0.92 6.37 -3.70
N VAL A 91 -0.91 5.05 -3.73
CA VAL A 91 0.17 4.28 -4.33
C VAL A 91 -0.41 3.47 -5.47
N ARG A 92 0.13 3.64 -6.67
CA ARG A 92 -0.30 2.86 -7.82
C ARG A 92 0.78 1.91 -8.25
N PHE A 93 0.39 0.67 -8.45
CA PHE A 93 1.25 -0.34 -9.05
C PHE A 93 0.66 -0.63 -10.43
N GLY A 94 1.30 -0.11 -11.48
CA GLY A 94 0.68 -0.12 -12.79
C GLY A 94 -0.59 0.73 -12.75
N ARG A 95 -1.74 0.10 -12.89
CA ARG A 95 -3.03 0.79 -12.76
C ARG A 95 -3.75 0.47 -11.48
N ALA A 96 -3.21 -0.41 -10.67
CA ALA A 96 -3.86 -0.80 -9.42
C ALA A 96 -3.75 0.33 -8.41
N ARG A 97 -4.88 0.76 -7.89
CA ARG A 97 -4.94 1.88 -6.96
C ARG A 97 -4.93 1.38 -5.54
N CYS A 98 -3.97 1.85 -4.78
CA CYS A 98 -3.87 1.53 -3.37
C CYS A 98 -3.76 2.81 -2.57
N VAL A 99 -4.06 2.72 -1.29
CA VAL A 99 -3.83 3.82 -0.35
C VAL A 99 -3.12 3.27 0.87
N TYR A 100 -2.13 4.02 1.35
CA TYR A 100 -1.38 3.67 2.54
C TYR A 100 -2.05 4.33 3.74
N LEU A 101 -2.44 3.53 4.73
CA LEU A 101 -3.15 4.02 5.89
C LEU A 101 -2.42 3.60 7.15
N VAL A 102 -2.44 4.48 8.14
CA VAL A 102 -1.84 4.22 9.45
C VAL A 102 -2.88 4.56 10.50
N GLY A 103 -3.09 3.64 11.42
CA GLY A 103 -4.02 3.89 12.49
C GLY A 103 -5.46 3.80 12.07
N VAL A 104 -6.33 4.29 12.90
CA VAL A 104 -7.75 4.32 12.60
C VAL A 104 -8.04 5.52 11.72
N VAL A 105 -8.58 5.26 10.56
CA VAL A 105 -8.83 6.31 9.59
C VAL A 105 -10.24 6.25 9.06
N ASP A 106 -11.16 5.82 9.87
CA ASP A 106 -12.54 5.86 9.48
C ASP A 106 -13.07 7.26 9.78
N PRO A 107 -13.19 8.12 8.76
CA PRO A 107 -13.62 9.49 9.01
C PRO A 107 -15.04 9.57 9.55
N VAL A 108 -15.86 8.59 9.24
CA VAL A 108 -17.23 8.60 9.78
C VAL A 108 -17.21 8.36 11.27
N ALA A 109 -16.46 7.35 11.70
CA ALA A 109 -16.35 7.09 13.12
C ALA A 109 -15.66 8.24 13.83
N GLY A 110 -14.63 8.77 13.23
CA GLY A 110 -13.91 9.90 13.81
C GLY A 110 -14.73 11.17 13.81
N GLY A 111 -15.64 11.29 12.88
CA GLY A 111 -16.46 12.49 12.77
C GLY A 111 -17.66 12.52 13.71
N VAL A 112 -17.91 11.45 14.33
CA VAL A 112 -19.08 11.38 15.21
C VAL A 112 -18.85 12.12 16.51
#